data_7ff59c12686bf917508baf8180aeb232
#
_entry.id   7ff59c12686bf917508baf8180aeb232
#
_cell.length_a   1.000
_cell.length_b   1.000
_cell.length_c   1.000
_cell.angle_alpha   90.00
_cell.angle_beta   90.00
_cell.angle_gamma   90.00
#
_symmetry.space_group_name_H-M   'P 1'
#
loop_
_entity.id
_entity.type
_entity.pdbx_description
1 polymer ?
#
loop_
_entity_poly.entity_id
_entity_poly.type
_entity_poly.pdbx_seq_one_letter_code
_entity_poly.pdbx_strand_id
1 'polypeptide(L)'
;MIKKYRFLIARRITQISIMVLYVIANIYGINILMGNLSSSLILITIPLSDPYAILQMFFAGAFLSFDILLGAFFILIFYMIVGGRAFCSWICPVNMITDLANFLRRKFGFNQIQKKQPASRNIRYWVIAISFVISFFMGLAAFELVSPISMVHRGIIFGMGFGWAAMLVIFLFDLFVLKNGWCGHICPLGGFYSLVGKFSLIRVHHNAPNCTACMKCKEVCPESQVLHMVTKTSMPVLSGECTNCGRCVEVCDDNALNFSIKNLKKENENEVR
;
A
#
# COMPACT_ATOMS: atom_id res chain seq x y z
N MET A 1 -11.44 21.02 -13.22
CA MET A 1 -11.19 20.57 -11.84
C MET A 1 -11.07 19.05 -11.72
N ILE A 2 -11.96 18.27 -12.29
CA ILE A 2 -11.99 16.78 -12.22
C ILE A 2 -10.72 16.14 -12.80
N LYS A 3 -10.16 16.62 -13.91
CA LYS A 3 -8.90 16.11 -14.49
C LYS A 3 -7.70 16.16 -13.52
N LYS A 4 -7.66 17.13 -12.61
CA LYS A 4 -6.57 17.35 -11.65
C LYS A 4 -6.60 16.41 -10.44
N TYR A 5 -7.75 15.76 -10.13
CA TYR A 5 -7.93 14.91 -8.95
C TYR A 5 -8.44 13.51 -9.29
N ARG A 6 -8.29 13.08 -10.55
CA ARG A 6 -8.85 11.81 -11.06
C ARG A 6 -8.40 10.57 -10.27
N PHE A 7 -7.10 10.45 -9.99
CA PHE A 7 -6.58 9.31 -9.22
C PHE A 7 -6.93 9.41 -7.73
N LEU A 8 -6.97 10.62 -7.17
CA LEU A 8 -7.42 10.83 -5.80
C LEU A 8 -8.88 10.37 -5.64
N ILE A 9 -9.76 10.84 -6.52
CA ILE A 9 -11.19 10.49 -6.49
C ILE A 9 -11.37 8.99 -6.70
N ALA A 10 -10.73 8.41 -7.71
CA ALA A 10 -10.81 6.98 -8.00
C ALA A 10 -10.37 6.13 -6.79
N ARG A 11 -9.26 6.46 -6.14
CA ARG A 11 -8.80 5.74 -4.94
C ARG A 11 -9.79 5.82 -3.79
N ARG A 12 -10.38 7.01 -3.54
CA ARG A 12 -11.39 7.18 -2.47
C ARG A 12 -12.65 6.40 -2.77
N ILE A 13 -13.13 6.46 -4.00
CA ILE A 13 -14.29 5.65 -4.43
C ILE A 13 -13.99 4.17 -4.22
N THR A 14 -12.85 3.66 -4.69
CA THR A 14 -12.48 2.24 -4.51
C THR A 14 -12.42 1.84 -3.04
N GLN A 15 -11.73 2.62 -2.20
CA GLN A 15 -11.61 2.34 -0.76
C GLN A 15 -12.96 2.31 -0.06
N ILE A 16 -13.80 3.33 -0.31
CA ILE A 16 -15.13 3.42 0.30
C ILE A 16 -16.04 2.31 -0.22
N SER A 17 -16.04 2.04 -1.54
CA SER A 17 -16.89 0.99 -2.12
C SER A 17 -16.57 -0.39 -1.56
N ILE A 18 -15.28 -0.72 -1.41
CA ILE A 18 -14.86 -2.00 -0.82
C ILE A 18 -15.33 -2.11 0.63
N MET A 19 -15.17 -1.04 1.44
CA MET A 19 -15.64 -1.05 2.83
C MET A 19 -17.16 -1.19 2.91
N VAL A 20 -17.89 -0.45 2.09
CA VAL A 20 -19.35 -0.53 2.02
C VAL A 20 -19.81 -1.94 1.61
N LEU A 21 -19.16 -2.57 0.63
CA LEU A 21 -19.48 -3.94 0.22
C LEU A 21 -19.28 -4.94 1.38
N TYR A 22 -18.19 -4.83 2.15
CA TYR A 22 -18.00 -5.68 3.33
C TYR A 22 -19.04 -5.44 4.41
N VAL A 23 -19.42 -4.18 4.67
CA VAL A 23 -20.48 -3.83 5.64
C VAL A 23 -21.81 -4.43 5.19
N ILE A 24 -22.19 -4.22 3.93
CA ILE A 24 -23.42 -4.76 3.37
C ILE A 24 -23.44 -6.29 3.44
N ALA A 25 -22.37 -6.96 3.07
CA ALA A 25 -22.27 -8.41 3.11
C ALA A 25 -22.40 -8.95 4.53
N ASN A 26 -21.73 -8.34 5.51
CA ASN A 26 -21.73 -8.83 6.88
C ASN A 26 -23.02 -8.48 7.67
N ILE A 27 -23.67 -7.33 7.38
CA ILE A 27 -24.87 -6.90 8.11
C ILE A 27 -26.16 -7.46 7.45
N TYR A 28 -26.22 -7.40 6.11
CA TYR A 28 -27.43 -7.79 5.37
C TYR A 28 -27.37 -9.22 4.81
N GLY A 29 -26.24 -9.93 4.98
CA GLY A 29 -26.09 -11.30 4.49
C GLY A 29 -26.05 -11.40 2.95
N ILE A 30 -25.71 -10.33 2.24
CA ILE A 30 -25.61 -10.36 0.79
C ILE A 30 -24.27 -11.00 0.39
N ASN A 31 -24.33 -12.15 -0.26
CA ASN A 31 -23.18 -13.02 -0.58
C ASN A 31 -22.30 -12.51 -1.75
N ILE A 32 -22.04 -11.20 -1.86
CA ILE A 32 -21.19 -10.64 -2.90
C ILE A 32 -19.72 -10.69 -2.48
N LEU A 33 -19.39 -10.20 -1.28
CA LEU A 33 -18.02 -10.14 -0.75
C LEU A 33 -18.03 -10.46 0.74
N MET A 34 -17.99 -11.74 1.07
CA MET A 34 -18.05 -12.23 2.46
C MET A 34 -16.67 -12.31 3.08
N GLY A 35 -16.59 -12.08 4.41
CA GLY A 35 -15.34 -12.22 5.18
C GLY A 35 -14.69 -10.88 5.51
N ASN A 36 -13.38 -10.80 5.39
CA ASN A 36 -12.58 -9.62 5.72
C ASN A 36 -11.47 -9.39 4.67
N LEU A 37 -10.67 -8.31 4.83
CA LEU A 37 -9.58 -7.98 3.91
C LEU A 37 -8.45 -9.02 3.85
N SER A 38 -8.33 -9.89 4.85
CA SER A 38 -7.30 -10.93 4.91
C SER A 38 -7.77 -12.27 4.33
N SER A 39 -9.08 -12.53 4.42
CA SER A 39 -9.71 -13.74 3.85
C SER A 39 -11.14 -13.42 3.48
N SER A 40 -11.46 -13.50 2.22
CA SER A 40 -12.80 -13.23 1.70
C SER A 40 -13.19 -14.20 0.60
N LEU A 41 -14.50 -14.30 0.37
CA LEU A 41 -15.11 -15.08 -0.70
C LEU A 41 -15.92 -14.13 -1.59
N ILE A 42 -15.61 -14.12 -2.88
CA ILE A 42 -16.44 -13.43 -3.87
C ILE A 42 -17.46 -14.41 -4.42
N LEU A 43 -18.74 -14.01 -4.37
CA LEU A 43 -19.87 -14.80 -4.87
C LEU A 43 -19.87 -16.25 -4.34
N ILE A 44 -19.39 -16.46 -3.10
CA ILE A 44 -19.26 -17.76 -2.41
C ILE A 44 -18.26 -18.73 -3.10
N THR A 45 -17.73 -18.39 -4.27
CA THR A 45 -16.99 -19.34 -5.12
C THR A 45 -15.50 -19.03 -5.19
N ILE A 46 -15.12 -17.76 -5.28
CA ILE A 46 -13.73 -17.36 -5.50
C ILE A 46 -13.11 -16.95 -4.17
N PRO A 47 -12.18 -17.76 -3.62
CA PRO A 47 -11.44 -17.39 -2.43
C PRO A 47 -10.46 -16.26 -2.76
N LEU A 48 -10.42 -15.24 -1.94
CA LEU A 48 -9.40 -14.19 -1.94
C LEU A 48 -8.73 -14.19 -0.58
N SER A 49 -7.44 -14.44 -0.55
CA SER A 49 -6.69 -14.51 0.69
C SER A 49 -5.44 -13.65 0.60
N ASP A 50 -5.14 -12.91 1.67
CA ASP A 50 -3.91 -12.11 1.72
C ASP A 50 -2.68 -13.03 1.77
N PRO A 51 -1.77 -12.96 0.78
CA PRO A 51 -0.58 -13.80 0.76
C PRO A 51 0.30 -13.66 2.01
N TYR A 52 0.33 -12.48 2.63
CA TYR A 52 1.11 -12.26 3.84
C TYR A 52 0.51 -12.97 5.06
N ALA A 53 -0.80 -12.94 5.22
CA ALA A 53 -1.51 -13.67 6.28
C ALA A 53 -1.34 -15.19 6.10
N ILE A 54 -1.41 -15.70 4.87
CA ILE A 54 -1.19 -17.10 4.55
C ILE A 54 0.23 -17.54 4.90
N LEU A 55 1.24 -16.73 4.59
CA LEU A 55 2.61 -17.02 5.00
C LEU A 55 2.77 -17.09 6.51
N GLN A 56 2.11 -16.22 7.28
CA GLN A 56 2.14 -16.28 8.74
C GLN A 56 1.49 -17.57 9.25
N MET A 57 0.35 -17.98 8.69
CA MET A 57 -0.31 -19.25 9.05
C MET A 57 0.55 -20.46 8.70
N PHE A 58 1.26 -20.43 7.57
CA PHE A 58 2.20 -21.47 7.20
C PHE A 58 3.33 -21.61 8.22
N PHE A 59 3.94 -20.48 8.64
CA PHE A 59 4.95 -20.47 9.70
C PHE A 59 4.38 -20.88 11.07
N ALA A 60 3.10 -20.65 11.32
CA ALA A 60 2.38 -21.10 12.51
C ALA A 60 2.10 -22.61 12.52
N GLY A 61 2.43 -23.34 11.45
CA GLY A 61 2.20 -24.79 11.33
C GLY A 61 0.73 -25.15 11.01
N ALA A 62 -0.08 -24.19 10.55
CA ALA A 62 -1.48 -24.46 10.21
C ALA A 62 -1.59 -25.22 8.88
N PHE A 63 -2.49 -26.20 8.83
CA PHE A 63 -2.87 -26.86 7.59
C PHE A 63 -3.72 -25.92 6.73
N LEU A 64 -3.21 -25.54 5.57
CA LEU A 64 -3.88 -24.66 4.63
C LEU A 64 -4.62 -25.49 3.56
N SER A 65 -5.91 -25.17 3.36
CA SER A 65 -6.66 -25.78 2.26
C SER A 65 -6.15 -25.27 0.92
N PHE A 66 -6.29 -26.09 -0.11
CA PHE A 66 -5.87 -25.76 -1.47
C PHE A 66 -6.56 -24.48 -1.98
N ASP A 67 -7.84 -24.27 -1.66
CA ASP A 67 -8.60 -23.08 -2.07
C ASP A 67 -8.02 -21.78 -1.52
N ILE A 68 -7.56 -21.80 -0.26
CA ILE A 68 -6.91 -20.63 0.38
C ILE A 68 -5.60 -20.30 -0.31
N LEU A 69 -4.80 -21.32 -0.67
CA LEU A 69 -3.55 -21.14 -1.41
C LEU A 69 -3.78 -20.59 -2.82
N LEU A 70 -4.79 -21.09 -3.52
CA LEU A 70 -5.20 -20.54 -4.82
C LEU A 70 -5.62 -19.08 -4.70
N GLY A 71 -6.39 -18.71 -3.69
CA GLY A 71 -6.79 -17.32 -3.46
C GLY A 71 -5.61 -16.40 -3.23
N ALA A 72 -4.63 -16.84 -2.43
CA ALA A 72 -3.39 -16.07 -2.20
C ALA A 72 -2.56 -15.93 -3.48
N PHE A 73 -2.50 -16.99 -4.29
CA PHE A 73 -1.78 -16.98 -5.56
C PHE A 73 -2.40 -16.00 -6.57
N PHE A 74 -3.73 -15.96 -6.70
CA PHE A 74 -4.41 -14.98 -7.55
C PHE A 74 -4.13 -13.54 -7.11
N ILE A 75 -4.20 -13.26 -5.82
CA ILE A 75 -3.90 -11.94 -5.26
C ILE A 75 -2.44 -11.57 -5.50
N LEU A 76 -1.51 -12.51 -5.33
CA LEU A 76 -0.10 -12.28 -5.57
C LEU A 76 0.17 -11.90 -7.04
N ILE A 77 -0.37 -12.68 -8.00
CA ILE A 77 -0.25 -12.39 -9.44
C ILE A 77 -0.86 -11.02 -9.77
N PHE A 78 -2.05 -10.73 -9.25
CA PHE A 78 -2.71 -9.45 -9.50
C PHE A 78 -1.80 -8.28 -9.09
N TYR A 79 -1.20 -8.33 -7.89
CA TYR A 79 -0.31 -7.28 -7.43
C TYR A 79 1.07 -7.29 -8.09
N MET A 80 1.52 -8.42 -8.63
CA MET A 80 2.70 -8.46 -9.51
C MET A 80 2.44 -7.75 -10.84
N ILE A 81 1.22 -7.74 -11.33
CA ILE A 81 0.86 -7.03 -12.56
C ILE A 81 0.65 -5.52 -12.27
N VAL A 82 -0.24 -5.19 -11.35
CA VAL A 82 -0.70 -3.82 -11.11
C VAL A 82 0.32 -2.98 -10.33
N GLY A 83 1.05 -3.62 -9.43
CA GLY A 83 2.01 -2.98 -8.53
C GLY A 83 1.84 -3.48 -7.11
N GLY A 84 2.91 -4.00 -6.50
CA GLY A 84 2.84 -4.66 -5.20
C GLY A 84 2.16 -3.80 -4.13
N ARG A 85 2.62 -2.57 -3.94
CA ARG A 85 2.04 -1.64 -2.95
C ARG A 85 0.78 -0.89 -3.43
N ALA A 86 0.18 -1.26 -4.57
CA ALA A 86 -1.10 -0.71 -5.00
C ALA A 86 -2.21 -1.01 -3.96
N PHE A 87 -2.17 -2.17 -3.29
CA PHE A 87 -3.02 -2.47 -2.14
C PHE A 87 -3.03 -1.33 -1.12
N CYS A 88 -1.85 -0.82 -0.74
CA CYS A 88 -1.72 0.22 0.28
C CYS A 88 -2.41 1.54 -0.11
N SER A 89 -2.48 1.88 -1.40
CA SER A 89 -3.04 3.15 -1.85
C SER A 89 -4.47 3.07 -2.35
N TRP A 90 -4.94 1.89 -2.81
CA TRP A 90 -6.24 1.73 -3.46
C TRP A 90 -7.27 0.97 -2.61
N ILE A 91 -6.82 0.10 -1.69
CA ILE A 91 -7.72 -0.77 -0.91
C ILE A 91 -7.63 -0.46 0.58
N CYS A 92 -6.42 -0.32 1.12
CA CYS A 92 -6.19 -0.18 2.56
C CYS A 92 -6.89 1.06 3.16
N PRO A 93 -7.77 0.89 4.16
CA PRO A 93 -8.47 2.01 4.78
C PRO A 93 -7.55 2.91 5.62
N VAL A 94 -6.47 2.36 6.18
CA VAL A 94 -5.48 3.13 6.96
C VAL A 94 -4.82 4.22 6.09
N ASN A 95 -4.72 4.00 4.78
CA ASN A 95 -4.21 5.00 3.85
C ASN A 95 -5.03 6.30 3.83
N MET A 96 -6.33 6.24 4.11
CA MET A 96 -7.15 7.45 4.18
C MET A 96 -6.68 8.36 5.33
N ILE A 97 -6.34 7.77 6.46
CA ILE A 97 -5.89 8.45 7.67
C ILE A 97 -4.49 9.02 7.47
N THR A 98 -3.57 8.22 6.93
CA THR A 98 -2.21 8.69 6.64
C THR A 98 -2.18 9.77 5.57
N ASP A 99 -3.10 9.72 4.60
CA ASP A 99 -3.25 10.77 3.58
C ASP A 99 -3.77 12.08 4.18
N LEU A 100 -4.73 11.99 5.11
CA LEU A 100 -5.23 13.15 5.84
C LEU A 100 -4.13 13.78 6.69
N ALA A 101 -3.36 12.96 7.42
CA ALA A 101 -2.22 13.43 8.21
C ALA A 101 -1.19 14.15 7.32
N ASN A 102 -0.85 13.59 6.16
CA ASN A 102 0.08 14.21 5.22
C ASN A 102 -0.46 15.49 4.58
N PHE A 103 -1.76 15.57 4.33
CA PHE A 103 -2.40 16.80 3.86
C PHE A 103 -2.29 17.92 4.89
N LEU A 104 -2.64 17.64 6.14
CA LEU A 104 -2.53 18.59 7.24
C LEU A 104 -1.08 18.99 7.51
N ARG A 105 -0.15 18.02 7.46
CA ARG A 105 1.27 18.28 7.61
C ARG A 105 1.79 19.30 6.57
N ARG A 106 1.36 19.19 5.32
CA ARG A 106 1.70 20.17 4.27
C ARG A 106 1.04 21.52 4.53
N LYS A 107 -0.23 21.51 4.95
CA LYS A 107 -0.99 22.75 5.19
C LYS A 107 -0.44 23.58 6.38
N PHE A 108 0.02 22.88 7.42
CA PHE A 108 0.59 23.52 8.62
C PHE A 108 2.11 23.74 8.55
N GLY A 109 2.75 23.39 7.44
CA GLY A 109 4.19 23.64 7.25
C GLY A 109 5.11 22.72 8.04
N PHE A 110 4.61 21.64 8.66
CA PHE A 110 5.42 20.69 9.44
C PHE A 110 6.41 19.88 8.58
N ASN A 111 6.44 20.10 7.28
CA ASN A 111 7.41 19.44 6.38
C ASN A 111 8.86 19.85 6.64
N GLN A 112 9.10 20.99 7.29
CA GLN A 112 10.46 21.46 7.59
C GLN A 112 11.16 20.63 8.69
N ILE A 113 10.43 19.89 9.51
CA ILE A 113 10.96 19.00 10.54
C ILE A 113 11.76 17.82 9.95
N GLN A 114 11.73 17.64 8.63
CA GLN A 114 12.20 16.43 7.93
C GLN A 114 13.59 16.50 7.29
N LYS A 115 14.47 17.39 7.68
CA LYS A 115 15.84 17.35 7.12
C LYS A 115 16.61 16.04 7.43
N LYS A 116 16.20 15.29 8.48
CA LYS A 116 16.64 13.91 8.75
C LYS A 116 15.43 13.06 9.14
N GLN A 117 15.09 12.07 8.32
CA GLN A 117 14.14 11.03 8.76
C GLN A 117 14.85 10.16 9.81
N PRO A 118 14.37 10.12 11.08
CA PRO A 118 15.07 9.44 12.16
C PRO A 118 15.02 7.92 12.07
N ALA A 119 14.18 7.36 11.22
CA ALA A 119 13.96 5.92 11.11
C ALA A 119 14.38 5.37 9.74
N SER A 120 15.18 4.31 9.78
CA SER A 120 15.50 3.54 8.59
C SER A 120 14.25 2.77 8.10
N ARG A 121 14.02 2.75 6.79
CA ARG A 121 12.92 1.98 6.17
C ARG A 121 13.12 0.47 6.30
N ASN A 122 14.32 0.03 6.63
CA ASN A 122 14.62 -1.39 6.86
C ASN A 122 13.92 -1.94 8.11
N ILE A 123 13.45 -1.07 9.02
CA ILE A 123 12.70 -1.48 10.22
C ILE A 123 11.53 -2.38 9.86
N ARG A 124 10.77 -2.09 8.80
CA ARG A 124 9.63 -2.90 8.39
C ARG A 124 10.00 -4.35 8.03
N TYR A 125 11.20 -4.59 7.48
CA TYR A 125 11.68 -5.95 7.19
C TYR A 125 12.02 -6.71 8.47
N TRP A 126 12.54 -6.02 9.49
CA TRP A 126 12.69 -6.58 10.82
C TRP A 126 11.34 -6.91 11.46
N VAL A 127 10.35 -6.03 11.30
CA VAL A 127 8.98 -6.29 11.77
C VAL A 127 8.37 -7.51 11.07
N ILE A 128 8.62 -7.69 9.77
CA ILE A 128 8.23 -8.92 9.04
C ILE A 128 8.87 -10.15 9.66
N ALA A 129 10.19 -10.13 9.85
CA ALA A 129 10.89 -11.27 10.46
C ALA A 129 10.36 -11.59 11.86
N ILE A 130 10.20 -10.59 12.71
CA ILE A 130 9.65 -10.74 14.06
C ILE A 130 8.22 -11.28 14.00
N SER A 131 7.36 -10.81 13.08
CA SER A 131 5.99 -11.30 12.97
C SER A 131 5.93 -12.79 12.62
N PHE A 132 6.84 -13.29 11.77
CA PHE A 132 6.92 -14.72 11.45
C PHE A 132 7.42 -15.54 12.66
N VAL A 133 8.42 -15.05 13.39
CA VAL A 133 8.89 -15.69 14.61
C VAL A 133 7.78 -15.78 15.65
N ILE A 134 7.07 -14.69 15.89
CA ILE A 134 5.94 -14.68 16.85
C ILE A 134 4.83 -15.63 16.37
N SER A 135 4.51 -15.63 15.07
CA SER A 135 3.49 -16.54 14.50
C SER A 135 3.85 -18.01 14.71
N PHE A 136 5.13 -18.35 14.58
CA PHE A 136 5.63 -19.70 14.83
C PHE A 136 5.42 -20.13 16.29
N PHE A 137 5.75 -19.27 17.26
CA PHE A 137 5.57 -19.59 18.68
C PHE A 137 4.12 -19.58 19.16
N MET A 138 3.28 -18.69 18.60
CA MET A 138 1.89 -18.54 19.00
C MET A 138 0.92 -19.50 18.25
N GLY A 139 1.37 -20.12 17.15
CA GLY A 139 0.53 -21.00 16.34
C GLY A 139 -0.60 -20.28 15.59
N LEU A 140 -0.48 -18.96 15.34
CA LEU A 140 -1.50 -18.16 14.66
C LEU A 140 -0.87 -16.97 13.93
N ALA A 141 -1.62 -16.30 13.04
CA ALA A 141 -1.18 -15.13 12.31
C ALA A 141 -1.06 -13.90 13.24
N ALA A 142 0.09 -13.74 13.88
CA ALA A 142 0.30 -12.78 14.96
C ALA A 142 0.04 -11.32 14.54
N PHE A 143 0.47 -10.92 13.35
CA PHE A 143 0.22 -9.55 12.88
C PHE A 143 -1.26 -9.28 12.64
N GLU A 144 -2.05 -10.27 12.25
CA GLU A 144 -3.48 -10.10 11.99
C GLU A 144 -4.25 -9.65 13.25
N LEU A 145 -3.80 -10.06 14.44
CA LEU A 145 -4.40 -9.66 15.71
C LEU A 145 -4.18 -8.18 16.04
N VAL A 146 -3.00 -7.65 15.72
CA VAL A 146 -2.60 -6.28 16.03
C VAL A 146 -2.67 -5.34 14.83
N SER A 147 -3.12 -5.85 13.68
CA SER A 147 -3.20 -5.10 12.43
C SER A 147 -4.22 -3.96 12.53
N PRO A 148 -3.81 -2.70 12.32
CA PRO A 148 -4.74 -1.59 12.27
C PRO A 148 -5.78 -1.72 11.15
N ILE A 149 -5.44 -2.45 10.08
CA ILE A 149 -6.34 -2.72 8.97
C ILE A 149 -7.51 -3.57 9.44
N SER A 150 -7.22 -4.68 10.14
CA SER A 150 -8.23 -5.57 10.73
C SER A 150 -9.03 -4.87 11.83
N MET A 151 -8.37 -4.03 12.64
CA MET A 151 -9.06 -3.24 13.67
C MET A 151 -10.07 -2.27 13.06
N VAL A 152 -9.71 -1.55 11.99
CA VAL A 152 -10.66 -0.65 11.29
C VAL A 152 -11.81 -1.44 10.68
N HIS A 153 -11.49 -2.52 9.97
CA HIS A 153 -12.49 -3.34 9.30
C HIS A 153 -13.52 -3.91 10.30
N ARG A 154 -13.04 -4.55 11.39
CA ARG A 154 -13.91 -5.07 12.45
C ARG A 154 -14.66 -3.95 13.17
N GLY A 155 -14.00 -2.81 13.38
CA GLY A 155 -14.60 -1.65 14.02
C GLY A 155 -15.75 -1.05 13.23
N ILE A 156 -15.70 -1.05 11.91
CA ILE A 156 -16.79 -0.55 11.05
C ILE A 156 -17.99 -1.52 11.08
N ILE A 157 -17.75 -2.84 11.14
CA ILE A 157 -18.80 -3.85 11.10
C ILE A 157 -19.45 -4.06 12.47
N PHE A 158 -18.64 -4.19 13.53
CA PHE A 158 -19.08 -4.59 14.87
C PHE A 158 -19.05 -3.47 15.92
N GLY A 159 -18.69 -2.25 15.50
CA GLY A 159 -18.47 -1.12 16.38
C GLY A 159 -16.98 -0.89 16.68
N MET A 160 -16.60 0.39 16.78
CA MET A 160 -15.18 0.80 16.74
C MET A 160 -14.34 0.31 17.93
N GLY A 161 -14.93 -0.02 19.08
CA GLY A 161 -14.18 -0.45 20.25
C GLY A 161 -12.92 0.42 20.47
N PHE A 162 -11.78 -0.21 20.78
CA PHE A 162 -10.48 0.48 20.87
C PHE A 162 -9.80 0.75 19.51
N GLY A 163 -10.38 0.35 18.38
CA GLY A 163 -9.81 0.55 17.04
C GLY A 163 -9.59 2.03 16.70
N TRP A 164 -10.45 2.92 17.20
CA TRP A 164 -10.29 4.37 17.01
C TRP A 164 -9.01 4.91 17.66
N ALA A 165 -8.59 4.36 18.81
CA ALA A 165 -7.37 4.78 19.49
C ALA A 165 -6.13 4.43 18.66
N ALA A 166 -6.08 3.22 18.07
CA ALA A 166 -5.01 2.83 17.16
C ALA A 166 -4.94 3.76 15.94
N MET A 167 -6.08 4.13 15.37
CA MET A 167 -6.14 5.09 14.26
C MET A 167 -5.66 6.48 14.65
N LEU A 168 -6.05 6.95 15.85
CA LEU A 168 -5.60 8.24 16.38
C LEU A 168 -4.07 8.24 16.59
N VAL A 169 -3.51 7.19 17.17
CA VAL A 169 -2.06 7.05 17.36
C VAL A 169 -1.32 7.10 16.03
N ILE A 170 -1.78 6.36 15.01
CA ILE A 170 -1.18 6.37 13.67
C ILE A 170 -1.28 7.77 13.05
N PHE A 171 -2.43 8.41 13.18
CA PHE A 171 -2.64 9.77 12.66
C PHE A 171 -1.69 10.78 13.30
N LEU A 172 -1.56 10.77 14.63
CA LEU A 172 -0.66 11.68 15.36
C LEU A 172 0.80 11.38 15.05
N PHE A 173 1.15 10.11 14.94
CA PHE A 173 2.50 9.68 14.57
C PHE A 173 2.87 10.17 13.16
N ASP A 174 1.99 9.99 12.19
CA ASP A 174 2.20 10.44 10.81
C ASP A 174 2.18 11.98 10.70
N LEU A 175 1.41 12.66 11.56
CA LEU A 175 1.30 14.11 11.55
C LEU A 175 2.53 14.79 12.17
N PHE A 176 2.98 14.33 13.33
CA PHE A 176 4.01 15.04 14.12
C PHE A 176 5.40 14.43 14.03
N VAL A 177 5.52 13.09 13.93
CA VAL A 177 6.80 12.41 14.02
C VAL A 177 7.39 12.16 12.66
N LEU A 178 6.73 11.37 11.79
CA LEU A 178 7.34 10.87 10.58
C LEU A 178 6.33 10.83 9.43
N LYS A 179 6.68 11.42 8.28
CA LYS A 179 5.84 11.38 7.08
C LYS A 179 5.63 9.92 6.62
N ASN A 180 4.38 9.48 6.55
CA ASN A 180 4.03 8.07 6.27
C ASN A 180 4.78 7.09 7.20
N GLY A 181 4.95 7.43 8.47
CA GLY A 181 5.73 6.65 9.41
C GLY A 181 5.21 5.23 9.55
N TRP A 182 3.90 5.06 9.72
CA TRP A 182 3.29 3.75 9.77
C TRP A 182 3.47 2.97 8.46
N CYS A 183 2.90 3.47 7.37
CA CYS A 183 2.86 2.76 6.08
C CYS A 183 4.24 2.60 5.42
N GLY A 184 5.15 3.55 5.63
CA GLY A 184 6.48 3.56 5.01
C GLY A 184 7.57 2.88 5.81
N HIS A 185 7.42 2.76 7.14
CA HIS A 185 8.52 2.34 8.01
C HIS A 185 8.18 1.17 8.94
N ILE A 186 6.94 1.03 9.40
CA ILE A 186 6.57 0.04 10.43
C ILE A 186 5.74 -1.09 9.83
N CYS A 187 4.77 -0.80 8.95
CA CYS A 187 3.82 -1.78 8.47
C CYS A 187 4.50 -2.95 7.73
N PRO A 188 4.43 -4.20 8.26
CA PRO A 188 5.05 -5.36 7.63
C PRO A 188 4.33 -5.74 6.33
N LEU A 189 3.01 -5.57 6.25
CA LEU A 189 2.25 -5.79 5.02
C LEU A 189 2.75 -4.87 3.89
N GLY A 190 3.00 -3.58 4.19
CA GLY A 190 3.61 -2.65 3.25
C GLY A 190 5.02 -3.06 2.84
N GLY A 191 5.78 -3.68 3.75
CA GLY A 191 7.10 -4.26 3.48
C GLY A 191 7.01 -5.47 2.55
N PHE A 192 6.12 -6.41 2.83
CA PHE A 192 5.87 -7.59 2.00
C PHE A 192 5.47 -7.20 0.57
N TYR A 193 4.46 -6.33 0.42
CA TYR A 193 4.05 -5.87 -0.90
C TYR A 193 5.10 -5.02 -1.61
N SER A 194 6.07 -4.43 -0.91
CA SER A 194 7.19 -3.77 -1.58
C SER A 194 8.16 -4.77 -2.22
N LEU A 195 8.32 -5.97 -1.64
CA LEU A 195 9.09 -7.06 -2.26
C LEU A 195 8.40 -7.58 -3.51
N VAL A 196 7.09 -7.83 -3.44
CA VAL A 196 6.26 -8.19 -4.60
C VAL A 196 6.34 -7.12 -5.69
N GLY A 197 6.31 -5.85 -5.30
CA GLY A 197 6.37 -4.70 -6.19
C GLY A 197 7.65 -4.58 -7.02
N LYS A 198 8.74 -5.24 -6.65
CA LYS A 198 9.94 -5.31 -7.48
C LYS A 198 9.69 -6.00 -8.82
N PHE A 199 8.72 -6.89 -8.88
CA PHE A 199 8.34 -7.66 -10.07
C PHE A 199 7.17 -7.05 -10.84
N SER A 200 6.61 -5.89 -10.39
CA SER A 200 5.42 -5.32 -10.99
C SER A 200 5.65 -4.85 -12.43
N LEU A 201 4.64 -5.08 -13.28
CA LEU A 201 4.66 -4.72 -14.70
C LEU A 201 4.22 -3.27 -14.94
N ILE A 202 3.15 -2.82 -14.27
CA ILE A 202 2.66 -1.44 -14.41
C ILE A 202 3.48 -0.53 -13.50
N ARG A 203 4.12 0.49 -14.09
CA ARG A 203 5.00 1.41 -13.39
C ARG A 203 4.82 2.84 -13.85
N VAL A 204 5.17 3.77 -12.99
CA VAL A 204 5.30 5.18 -13.40
C VAL A 204 6.61 5.34 -14.16
N HIS A 205 6.54 5.88 -15.36
CA HIS A 205 7.70 6.23 -16.20
C HIS A 205 7.93 7.73 -16.15
N HIS A 206 9.20 8.14 -16.04
CA HIS A 206 9.64 9.52 -16.15
C HIS A 206 10.22 9.78 -17.54
N ASN A 207 9.80 10.89 -18.15
CA ASN A 207 10.36 11.41 -19.41
C ASN A 207 11.14 12.69 -19.12
N ALA A 208 12.46 12.61 -19.12
CA ALA A 208 13.33 13.72 -18.76
C ALA A 208 13.22 14.95 -19.70
N PRO A 209 13.11 14.81 -21.06
CA PRO A 209 12.92 15.93 -21.96
C PRO A 209 11.71 16.82 -21.64
N ASN A 210 10.64 16.26 -21.09
CA ASN A 210 9.42 17.01 -20.78
C ASN A 210 9.45 17.60 -19.36
N CYS A 211 10.51 17.36 -18.57
CA CYS A 211 10.53 17.70 -17.15
C CYS A 211 11.12 19.09 -16.91
N THR A 212 10.33 20.03 -16.39
CA THR A 212 10.75 21.39 -16.00
C THR A 212 11.43 21.47 -14.64
N ALA A 213 11.74 20.35 -13.99
CA ALA A 213 12.40 20.27 -12.68
C ALA A 213 11.65 20.98 -11.52
N CYS A 214 10.35 21.14 -11.61
CA CYS A 214 9.54 21.85 -10.59
C CYS A 214 9.41 21.14 -9.23
N MET A 215 9.82 19.86 -9.11
CA MET A 215 9.82 19.02 -7.91
C MET A 215 8.47 18.76 -7.22
N LYS A 216 7.35 19.27 -7.73
CA LYS A 216 6.00 19.05 -7.17
C LYS A 216 5.67 17.57 -7.00
N CYS A 217 6.12 16.71 -7.93
CA CYS A 217 5.91 15.26 -7.89
C CYS A 217 6.56 14.60 -6.66
N LYS A 218 7.75 15.05 -6.23
CA LYS A 218 8.43 14.55 -5.02
C LYS A 218 7.74 15.03 -3.74
N GLU A 219 7.20 16.23 -3.74
CA GLU A 219 6.49 16.79 -2.57
C GLU A 219 5.22 16.01 -2.24
N VAL A 220 4.40 15.69 -3.27
CA VAL A 220 3.14 14.95 -3.09
C VAL A 220 3.34 13.45 -2.93
N CYS A 221 4.51 12.93 -3.28
CA CYS A 221 4.80 11.50 -3.21
C CYS A 221 4.91 11.05 -1.75
N PRO A 222 4.19 10.00 -1.33
CA PRO A 222 4.34 9.42 0.00
C PRO A 222 5.74 8.81 0.19
N GLU A 223 6.34 8.31 -0.90
CA GLU A 223 7.63 7.62 -0.93
C GLU A 223 8.58 8.36 -1.88
N SER A 224 8.94 9.60 -1.54
CA SER A 224 9.70 10.50 -2.45
C SER A 224 11.02 9.94 -2.97
N GLN A 225 11.66 9.00 -2.23
CA GLN A 225 12.91 8.34 -2.65
C GLN A 225 12.75 7.49 -3.93
N VAL A 226 11.52 6.99 -4.23
CA VAL A 226 11.31 6.20 -5.46
C VAL A 226 11.42 7.06 -6.73
N LEU A 227 11.35 8.38 -6.59
CA LEU A 227 11.46 9.36 -7.67
C LEU A 227 12.89 9.95 -7.79
N HIS A 228 13.92 9.13 -7.50
CA HIS A 228 15.32 9.58 -7.58
C HIS A 228 15.77 9.97 -9.00
N MET A 229 15.14 9.39 -10.03
CA MET A 229 15.42 9.65 -11.45
C MET A 229 14.85 10.98 -11.96
N VAL A 230 13.93 11.60 -11.25
CA VAL A 230 13.32 12.87 -11.66
C VAL A 230 14.41 13.93 -11.81
N THR A 231 14.43 14.63 -12.93
CA THR A 231 15.42 15.60 -13.41
C THR A 231 16.72 15.02 -13.96
N LYS A 232 16.93 13.71 -13.90
CA LYS A 232 18.20 13.09 -14.32
C LYS A 232 18.05 12.27 -15.59
N THR A 233 17.16 11.26 -15.55
CA THR A 233 17.08 10.25 -16.61
C THR A 233 15.64 9.89 -16.94
N SER A 234 15.42 9.48 -18.19
CA SER A 234 14.15 8.91 -18.64
C SER A 234 14.16 7.41 -18.35
N MET A 235 13.43 7.00 -17.28
CA MET A 235 13.35 5.59 -16.87
C MET A 235 12.07 5.32 -16.06
N PRO A 236 11.62 4.06 -15.98
CA PRO A 236 10.55 3.68 -15.08
C PRO A 236 11.01 3.68 -13.61
N VAL A 237 10.05 3.80 -12.69
CA VAL A 237 10.30 3.59 -11.25
C VAL A 237 10.57 2.11 -11.01
N LEU A 238 11.82 1.72 -10.77
CA LEU A 238 12.20 0.33 -10.53
C LEU A 238 11.93 -0.13 -9.09
N SER A 239 11.87 0.81 -8.16
CA SER A 239 11.63 0.51 -6.75
C SER A 239 10.26 -0.11 -6.51
N GLY A 240 10.20 -1.26 -5.86
CA GLY A 240 8.95 -1.89 -5.40
C GLY A 240 8.22 -1.09 -4.32
N GLU A 241 8.83 -0.03 -3.79
CA GLU A 241 8.21 0.85 -2.80
C GLU A 241 7.17 1.81 -3.40
N CYS A 242 7.11 1.92 -4.71
CA CYS A 242 6.08 2.72 -5.38
C CYS A 242 4.69 2.13 -5.09
N THR A 243 3.79 3.00 -4.61
CA THR A 243 2.40 2.61 -4.29
C THR A 243 1.44 2.70 -5.48
N ASN A 244 1.94 3.06 -6.66
CA ASN A 244 1.15 3.29 -7.87
C ASN A 244 -0.11 4.15 -7.64
N CYS A 245 0.01 5.14 -6.76
CA CYS A 245 -1.11 6.00 -6.34
C CYS A 245 -1.50 7.09 -7.34
N GLY A 246 -0.70 7.34 -8.38
CA GLY A 246 -0.96 8.32 -9.43
C GLY A 246 -0.76 9.79 -9.07
N ARG A 247 -0.42 10.15 -7.83
CA ARG A 247 -0.29 11.56 -7.39
C ARG A 247 0.77 12.34 -8.16
N CYS A 248 1.92 11.71 -8.42
CA CYS A 248 3.00 12.33 -9.18
C CYS A 248 2.60 12.59 -10.63
N VAL A 249 1.74 11.75 -11.20
CA VAL A 249 1.17 11.92 -12.55
C VAL A 249 0.14 13.06 -12.55
N GLU A 250 -0.69 13.16 -11.50
CA GLU A 250 -1.71 14.21 -11.38
C GLU A 250 -1.14 15.62 -11.25
N VAL A 251 -0.03 15.75 -10.52
CA VAL A 251 0.58 17.06 -10.23
C VAL A 251 1.55 17.52 -11.30
N CYS A 252 1.85 16.65 -12.27
CA CYS A 252 2.80 16.96 -13.35
C CYS A 252 2.08 17.70 -14.48
N ASP A 253 2.21 19.01 -14.48
CA ASP A 253 1.64 19.87 -15.53
C ASP A 253 2.28 19.60 -16.91
N ASP A 254 3.55 19.16 -16.92
CA ASP A 254 4.36 18.92 -18.13
C ASP A 254 4.15 17.52 -18.74
N ASN A 255 3.29 16.68 -18.18
CA ASN A 255 3.11 15.28 -18.57
C ASN A 255 4.41 14.45 -18.62
N ALA A 256 5.41 14.84 -17.83
CA ALA A 256 6.69 14.14 -17.74
C ALA A 256 6.61 12.81 -16.99
N LEU A 257 5.50 12.54 -16.28
CA LEU A 257 5.26 11.31 -15.54
C LEU A 257 3.98 10.65 -16.04
N ASN A 258 4.08 9.39 -16.46
CA ASN A 258 2.96 8.61 -16.98
C ASN A 258 3.04 7.16 -16.49
N PHE A 259 1.89 6.47 -16.42
CA PHE A 259 1.89 5.02 -16.24
C PHE A 259 2.28 4.33 -17.55
N SER A 260 3.18 3.37 -17.46
CA SER A 260 3.61 2.53 -18.57
C SER A 260 3.82 1.08 -18.13
N ILE A 261 3.83 0.16 -19.09
CA ILE A 261 4.22 -1.23 -18.86
C ILE A 261 5.74 -1.30 -18.90
N LYS A 262 6.32 -2.02 -17.94
CA LYS A 262 7.76 -2.27 -17.85
C LYS A 262 8.25 -2.98 -19.11
N ASN A 263 9.17 -2.37 -19.84
CA ASN A 263 9.75 -2.93 -21.06
C ASN A 263 11.02 -3.73 -20.70
N LEU A 264 10.86 -5.02 -20.44
CA LEU A 264 11.91 -5.91 -19.96
C LEU A 264 13.13 -6.00 -20.92
N LYS A 265 12.96 -5.71 -22.22
CA LYS A 265 14.04 -5.73 -23.22
C LYS A 265 15.02 -4.56 -23.13
N LYS A 266 14.61 -3.39 -22.59
CA LYS A 266 15.48 -2.20 -22.53
C LYS A 266 16.29 -2.06 -21.24
N GLU A 267 15.99 -2.84 -20.20
CA GLU A 267 16.74 -2.76 -18.94
C GLU A 267 18.11 -3.41 -19.01
N ASN A 268 18.26 -4.50 -19.79
CA ASN A 268 19.54 -5.22 -19.92
C ASN A 268 20.64 -4.42 -20.63
N GLU A 269 20.30 -3.35 -21.36
CA GLU A 269 21.30 -2.50 -22.04
C GLU A 269 21.81 -1.34 -21.17
N ASN A 270 21.08 -0.99 -20.10
CA ASN A 270 21.44 0.14 -19.22
C ASN A 270 22.12 -0.27 -17.91
N GLU A 271 22.13 -1.56 -17.55
CA GLU A 271 22.93 -2.08 -16.42
C GLU A 271 24.41 -2.38 -16.79
N VAL A 272 24.77 -2.28 -18.08
CA VAL A 272 26.14 -2.56 -18.59
C VAL A 272 26.89 -1.29 -18.99
N ARG A 273 26.39 -0.09 -18.62
CA ARG A 273 27.16 1.16 -18.82
C ARG A 273 27.32 1.97 -17.57
#